data_18ad5410aa0501c1a9aacdda68d23333
#
_entry.id   18ad5410aa0501c1a9aacdda68d23333
#
_cell.length_a   1.000
_cell.length_b   1.000
_cell.length_c   1.000
_cell.angle_alpha   90.00
_cell.angle_beta   90.00
_cell.angle_gamma   90.00
#
_symmetry.space_group_name_H-M   'P 1'
#
loop_
_entity.id
_entity.type
_entity.pdbx_description
1 polymer ?
#
loop_
_entity_poly.entity_id
_entity_poly.type
_entity_poly.pdbx_seq_one_letter_code
_entity_poly.pdbx_strand_id
1 'polypeptide(L)'
;MNEILNTLGKNARNAEVLVRNLSANEKNEVLLKVAEALTENADTLTAANALDVENGRKNNMPEALVDRLLLTGDRIRGMAEGLRQVAALEDPVGEVLGMKKRPNGLMIGQKRVPLGVIGIIYEARPNVTADAFALCFKTGNVVILKGGSDAIHSNEAIVKCIREVLREQGITEDAIQLITDTSRETTAEFMKMNQYVDVLIPRGGRGLIKAVVENSTIPVIETGTGNCHIYVDETADLQMAADIIMNAKTQRVGVCNACESVLVHEKVKDEFLPVLARRLQEKQVEIRADEAACELIPGAVHATEEDWGREYLDYILSLKVVSSVEEAISHINQYNTGHSEAIITNNYEHAQKFLDQVDAAAVYVNASTRFTDGFEFGFGAEIGISTQKLHARGPMGLLALTTTKYIIYGNGQIRP
;
A
#
# COMPACT_ATOMS: atom_id res chain seq x y z
N MET A 1 16.09 -0.19 -25.83
CA MET A 1 15.27 -1.14 -25.01
C MET A 1 15.82 -2.53 -25.23
N ASN A 2 16.10 -3.25 -24.17
CA ASN A 2 16.57 -4.64 -24.18
C ASN A 2 15.53 -5.54 -24.92
N GLU A 3 15.99 -6.50 -25.72
CA GLU A 3 15.13 -7.40 -26.48
C GLU A 3 14.19 -8.23 -25.59
N ILE A 4 14.67 -8.62 -24.39
CA ILE A 4 13.88 -9.34 -23.40
C ILE A 4 12.70 -8.49 -22.92
N LEU A 5 12.93 -7.23 -22.54
CA LEU A 5 11.88 -6.32 -22.11
C LEU A 5 10.86 -6.04 -23.22
N ASN A 6 11.34 -5.92 -24.46
CA ASN A 6 10.46 -5.73 -25.63
C ASN A 6 9.54 -6.95 -25.83
N THR A 7 10.08 -8.17 -25.68
CA THR A 7 9.31 -9.41 -25.77
C THR A 7 8.28 -9.52 -24.65
N LEU A 8 8.69 -9.29 -23.39
CA LEU A 8 7.78 -9.28 -22.24
C LEU A 8 6.65 -8.27 -22.43
N GLY A 9 6.97 -7.06 -22.90
CA GLY A 9 5.99 -6.02 -23.14
C GLY A 9 4.96 -6.40 -24.21
N LYS A 10 5.40 -6.97 -25.33
CA LYS A 10 4.51 -7.48 -26.39
C LYS A 10 3.60 -8.59 -25.89
N ASN A 11 4.16 -9.55 -25.15
CA ASN A 11 3.40 -10.65 -24.58
C ASN A 11 2.33 -10.13 -23.60
N ALA A 12 2.68 -9.18 -22.73
CA ALA A 12 1.73 -8.56 -21.81
C ALA A 12 0.58 -7.85 -22.55
N ARG A 13 0.85 -7.10 -23.61
CA ARG A 13 -0.21 -6.46 -24.42
C ARG A 13 -1.12 -7.47 -25.12
N ASN A 14 -0.56 -8.57 -25.62
CA ASN A 14 -1.37 -9.64 -26.22
C ASN A 14 -2.25 -10.32 -25.15
N ALA A 15 -1.69 -10.59 -23.97
CA ALA A 15 -2.42 -11.19 -22.86
C ALA A 15 -3.53 -10.28 -22.31
N GLU A 16 -3.33 -8.95 -22.29
CA GLU A 16 -4.32 -7.97 -21.84
C GLU A 16 -5.68 -8.15 -22.52
N VAL A 17 -5.68 -8.35 -23.83
CA VAL A 17 -6.91 -8.53 -24.62
C VAL A 17 -7.66 -9.79 -24.20
N LEU A 18 -6.95 -10.83 -23.76
CA LEU A 18 -7.55 -12.09 -23.30
C LEU A 18 -8.05 -11.96 -21.87
N VAL A 19 -7.21 -11.46 -20.97
CA VAL A 19 -7.49 -11.40 -19.52
C VAL A 19 -8.67 -10.46 -19.20
N ARG A 20 -8.76 -9.31 -19.86
CA ARG A 20 -9.86 -8.35 -19.64
C ARG A 20 -11.25 -8.88 -20.03
N ASN A 21 -11.32 -9.94 -20.84
CA ASN A 21 -12.56 -10.53 -21.30
C ASN A 21 -13.00 -11.76 -20.47
N LEU A 22 -12.18 -12.20 -19.51
CA LEU A 22 -12.52 -13.28 -18.61
C LEU A 22 -13.72 -12.87 -17.73
N SER A 23 -14.62 -13.80 -17.52
CA SER A 23 -15.72 -13.65 -16.57
C SER A 23 -15.21 -13.66 -15.12
N ALA A 24 -16.01 -13.13 -14.20
CA ALA A 24 -15.69 -13.17 -12.77
C ALA A 24 -15.48 -14.62 -12.27
N ASN A 25 -16.27 -15.59 -12.79
CA ASN A 25 -16.14 -16.98 -12.40
C ASN A 25 -14.81 -17.59 -12.84
N GLU A 26 -14.38 -17.37 -14.09
CA GLU A 26 -13.10 -17.85 -14.59
C GLU A 26 -11.93 -17.26 -13.77
N LYS A 27 -11.97 -15.97 -13.48
CA LYS A 27 -10.95 -15.32 -12.63
C LYS A 27 -10.95 -15.88 -11.21
N ASN A 28 -12.11 -16.10 -10.62
CA ASN A 28 -12.22 -16.68 -9.28
C ASN A 28 -11.69 -18.13 -9.23
N GLU A 29 -12.03 -18.95 -10.22
CA GLU A 29 -11.53 -20.33 -10.30
C GLU A 29 -10.01 -20.38 -10.38
N VAL A 30 -9.39 -19.54 -11.22
CA VAL A 30 -7.93 -19.45 -11.29
C VAL A 30 -7.32 -19.05 -9.96
N LEU A 31 -7.85 -18.00 -9.29
CA LEU A 31 -7.32 -17.55 -7.99
C LEU A 31 -7.41 -18.65 -6.92
N LEU A 32 -8.51 -19.40 -6.90
CA LEU A 32 -8.67 -20.53 -5.96
C LEU A 32 -7.69 -21.65 -6.27
N LYS A 33 -7.48 -21.98 -7.55
CA LYS A 33 -6.50 -22.99 -7.99
C LYS A 33 -5.06 -22.57 -7.69
N VAL A 34 -4.73 -21.29 -7.86
CA VAL A 34 -3.41 -20.75 -7.46
C VAL A 34 -3.22 -20.85 -5.95
N ALA A 35 -4.24 -20.57 -5.15
CA ALA A 35 -4.17 -20.72 -3.69
C ALA A 35 -3.93 -22.17 -3.27
N GLU A 36 -4.57 -23.15 -3.93
CA GLU A 36 -4.31 -24.58 -3.74
C GLU A 36 -2.87 -24.93 -4.11
N ALA A 37 -2.44 -24.56 -5.32
CA ALA A 37 -1.11 -24.86 -5.84
C ALA A 37 0.03 -24.26 -5.00
N LEU A 38 -0.10 -23.02 -4.48
CA LEU A 38 0.88 -22.43 -3.56
C LEU A 38 1.02 -23.28 -2.28
N THR A 39 -0.09 -23.77 -1.76
CA THR A 39 -0.08 -24.60 -0.54
C THR A 39 0.53 -25.99 -0.80
N GLU A 40 0.19 -26.62 -1.93
CA GLU A 40 0.74 -27.91 -2.33
C GLU A 40 2.23 -27.86 -2.65
N ASN A 41 2.70 -26.75 -3.21
CA ASN A 41 4.12 -26.51 -3.54
C ASN A 41 4.91 -25.83 -2.40
N ALA A 42 4.39 -25.81 -1.17
CA ALA A 42 5.02 -25.07 -0.05
C ALA A 42 6.49 -25.46 0.19
N ASP A 43 6.83 -26.74 0.08
CA ASP A 43 8.20 -27.23 0.24
C ASP A 43 9.15 -26.67 -0.85
N THR A 44 8.69 -26.65 -2.11
CA THR A 44 9.44 -26.09 -3.23
C THR A 44 9.66 -24.58 -3.08
N LEU A 45 8.61 -23.86 -2.66
CA LEU A 45 8.67 -22.43 -2.41
C LEU A 45 9.60 -22.11 -1.25
N THR A 46 9.54 -22.88 -0.16
CA THR A 46 10.42 -22.72 1.00
C THR A 46 11.87 -23.03 0.64
N ALA A 47 12.13 -24.04 -0.18
CA ALA A 47 13.49 -24.37 -0.65
C ALA A 47 14.07 -23.23 -1.52
N ALA A 48 13.29 -22.67 -2.43
CA ALA A 48 13.71 -21.49 -3.22
C ALA A 48 13.98 -20.29 -2.32
N ASN A 49 13.10 -20.02 -1.35
CA ASN A 49 13.28 -18.94 -0.39
C ASN A 49 14.52 -19.10 0.51
N ALA A 50 14.88 -20.32 0.86
CA ALA A 50 16.09 -20.57 1.64
C ALA A 50 17.35 -20.04 0.94
N LEU A 51 17.42 -20.10 -0.40
CA LEU A 51 18.52 -19.53 -1.18
C LEU A 51 18.59 -18.00 -1.03
N ASP A 52 17.45 -17.34 -1.10
CA ASP A 52 17.36 -15.88 -0.94
C ASP A 52 17.77 -15.46 0.48
N VAL A 53 17.26 -16.17 1.50
CA VAL A 53 17.61 -15.91 2.91
C VAL A 53 19.10 -16.14 3.18
N GLU A 54 19.69 -17.20 2.64
CA GLU A 54 21.12 -17.48 2.77
C GLU A 54 21.96 -16.37 2.11
N ASN A 55 21.57 -15.94 0.90
CA ASN A 55 22.22 -14.84 0.19
C ASN A 55 22.08 -13.52 0.94
N GLY A 56 20.90 -13.22 1.47
CA GLY A 56 20.67 -12.03 2.30
C GLY A 56 21.60 -11.98 3.52
N ARG A 57 21.72 -13.08 4.26
CA ARG A 57 22.62 -13.18 5.41
C ARG A 57 24.08 -13.07 5.03
N LYS A 58 24.52 -13.69 3.93
CA LYS A 58 25.88 -13.56 3.39
C LYS A 58 26.22 -12.11 3.04
N ASN A 59 25.22 -11.35 2.59
CA ASN A 59 25.37 -9.93 2.23
C ASN A 59 25.13 -8.97 3.42
N ASN A 60 25.12 -9.49 4.67
CA ASN A 60 24.91 -8.72 5.90
C ASN A 60 23.57 -7.93 5.90
N MET A 61 22.52 -8.50 5.33
CA MET A 61 21.17 -7.93 5.38
C MET A 61 20.73 -7.82 6.87
N PRO A 62 20.16 -6.68 7.29
CA PRO A 62 19.60 -6.54 8.63
C PRO A 62 18.54 -7.62 8.91
N GLU A 63 18.51 -8.17 10.14
CA GLU A 63 17.63 -9.29 10.51
C GLU A 63 16.14 -8.96 10.30
N ALA A 64 15.74 -7.71 10.49
CA ALA A 64 14.39 -7.24 10.19
C ALA A 64 14.01 -7.36 8.69
N LEU A 65 14.99 -7.21 7.78
CA LEU A 65 14.77 -7.42 6.34
C LEU A 65 14.83 -8.91 5.99
N VAL A 66 15.66 -9.69 6.65
CA VAL A 66 15.67 -11.16 6.52
C VAL A 66 14.34 -11.75 6.95
N ASP A 67 13.75 -11.26 8.06
CA ASP A 67 12.41 -11.68 8.48
C ASP A 67 11.35 -11.32 7.43
N ARG A 68 11.43 -10.15 6.80
CA ARG A 68 10.50 -9.78 5.71
C ARG A 68 10.62 -10.68 4.49
N LEU A 69 11.84 -11.16 4.22
CA LEU A 69 12.15 -12.03 3.08
C LEU A 69 11.69 -13.47 3.31
N LEU A 70 11.68 -13.93 4.57
CA LEU A 70 11.44 -15.31 4.94
C LEU A 70 10.03 -15.77 4.55
N LEU A 71 9.91 -16.89 3.82
CA LEU A 71 8.67 -17.63 3.57
C LEU A 71 8.65 -18.89 4.42
N THR A 72 7.79 -18.90 5.43
CA THR A 72 7.44 -20.12 6.19
C THR A 72 6.18 -20.75 5.62
N GLY A 73 5.90 -22.01 5.96
CA GLY A 73 4.64 -22.65 5.60
C GLY A 73 3.40 -21.85 6.03
N ASP A 74 3.47 -21.16 7.19
CA ASP A 74 2.39 -20.27 7.65
C ASP A 74 2.23 -19.05 6.75
N ARG A 75 3.34 -18.42 6.33
CA ARG A 75 3.31 -17.28 5.42
C ARG A 75 2.82 -17.64 4.03
N ILE A 76 3.15 -18.86 3.55
CA ILE A 76 2.61 -19.39 2.28
C ILE A 76 1.11 -19.65 2.41
N ARG A 77 0.64 -20.23 3.52
CA ARG A 77 -0.79 -20.35 3.79
C ARG A 77 -1.49 -18.99 3.87
N GLY A 78 -0.83 -17.99 4.45
CA GLY A 78 -1.32 -16.62 4.46
C GLY A 78 -1.48 -16.02 3.06
N MET A 79 -0.51 -16.23 2.15
CA MET A 79 -0.63 -15.83 0.74
C MET A 79 -1.81 -16.53 0.06
N ALA A 80 -1.95 -17.85 0.24
CA ALA A 80 -3.05 -18.63 -0.32
C ALA A 80 -4.41 -18.12 0.20
N GLU A 81 -4.50 -17.79 1.49
CA GLU A 81 -5.71 -17.20 2.06
C GLU A 81 -6.02 -15.82 1.47
N GLY A 82 -5.01 -14.99 1.25
CA GLY A 82 -5.16 -13.70 0.54
C GLY A 82 -5.76 -13.86 -0.85
N LEU A 83 -5.33 -14.86 -1.63
CA LEU A 83 -5.91 -15.15 -2.94
C LEU A 83 -7.39 -15.58 -2.83
N ARG A 84 -7.75 -16.41 -1.84
CA ARG A 84 -9.15 -16.83 -1.60
C ARG A 84 -10.03 -15.63 -1.26
N GLN A 85 -9.53 -14.72 -0.43
CA GLN A 85 -10.24 -13.50 -0.06
C GLN A 85 -10.45 -12.60 -1.28
N VAL A 86 -9.44 -12.39 -2.13
CA VAL A 86 -9.57 -11.64 -3.39
C VAL A 86 -10.58 -12.31 -4.33
N ALA A 87 -10.56 -13.65 -4.44
CA ALA A 87 -11.54 -14.39 -5.23
C ALA A 87 -12.98 -14.16 -4.75
N ALA A 88 -13.19 -14.06 -3.44
CA ALA A 88 -14.50 -13.83 -2.82
C ALA A 88 -15.03 -12.39 -2.98
N LEU A 89 -14.17 -11.42 -3.28
CA LEU A 89 -14.60 -10.04 -3.51
C LEU A 89 -15.44 -9.91 -4.79
N GLU A 90 -16.35 -8.95 -4.80
CA GLU A 90 -17.09 -8.58 -5.99
C GLU A 90 -16.14 -8.05 -7.09
N ASP A 91 -16.38 -8.47 -8.33
CA ASP A 91 -15.60 -8.01 -9.47
C ASP A 91 -16.09 -6.65 -9.95
N PRO A 92 -15.26 -5.60 -9.85
CA PRO A 92 -15.70 -4.27 -10.25
C PRO A 92 -15.74 -4.06 -11.77
N VAL A 93 -15.14 -4.95 -12.56
CA VAL A 93 -15.04 -4.79 -14.01
C VAL A 93 -16.39 -5.01 -14.66
N GLY A 94 -16.82 -4.04 -15.44
CA GLY A 94 -18.12 -4.09 -16.11
C GLY A 94 -19.24 -3.32 -15.41
N GLU A 95 -19.04 -2.88 -14.17
CA GLU A 95 -19.98 -2.04 -13.43
C GLU A 95 -20.32 -0.78 -14.24
N VAL A 96 -21.61 -0.47 -14.36
CA VAL A 96 -22.10 0.78 -14.97
C VAL A 96 -22.45 1.75 -13.85
N LEU A 97 -21.62 2.77 -13.66
CA LEU A 97 -21.73 3.74 -12.56
C LEU A 97 -22.94 4.67 -12.69
N GLY A 98 -23.46 4.81 -13.89
CA GLY A 98 -24.64 5.61 -14.18
C GLY A 98 -24.86 5.77 -15.67
N MET A 99 -26.13 5.99 -16.07
CA MET A 99 -26.52 6.22 -17.46
C MET A 99 -27.58 7.30 -17.52
N LYS A 100 -27.40 8.29 -18.41
CA LYS A 100 -28.30 9.43 -18.54
C LYS A 100 -28.66 9.70 -19.99
N LYS A 101 -29.96 9.92 -20.27
CA LYS A 101 -30.44 10.38 -21.58
C LYS A 101 -30.14 11.88 -21.74
N ARG A 102 -29.55 12.24 -22.86
CA ARG A 102 -29.26 13.64 -23.21
C ARG A 102 -30.42 14.25 -23.99
N PRO A 103 -30.56 15.59 -24.07
CA PRO A 103 -31.62 16.25 -24.84
C PRO A 103 -31.65 15.85 -26.32
N ASN A 104 -30.48 15.53 -26.91
CA ASN A 104 -30.40 15.06 -28.30
C ASN A 104 -30.75 13.57 -28.48
N GLY A 105 -31.15 12.87 -27.41
CA GLY A 105 -31.55 11.47 -27.45
C GLY A 105 -30.41 10.46 -27.18
N LEU A 106 -29.14 10.88 -27.11
CA LEU A 106 -28.04 9.97 -26.74
C LEU A 106 -28.22 9.48 -25.31
N MET A 107 -27.95 8.18 -25.09
CA MET A 107 -27.79 7.58 -23.76
C MET A 107 -26.32 7.50 -23.46
N ILE A 108 -25.83 8.23 -22.45
CA ILE A 108 -24.42 8.28 -22.07
C ILE A 108 -24.25 7.73 -20.67
N GLY A 109 -23.38 6.74 -20.53
CA GLY A 109 -23.04 6.13 -19.25
C GLY A 109 -21.53 5.96 -19.07
N GLN A 110 -21.13 5.70 -17.83
CA GLN A 110 -19.75 5.31 -17.50
C GLN A 110 -19.70 3.84 -17.09
N LYS A 111 -18.76 3.11 -17.67
CA LYS A 111 -18.50 1.69 -17.36
C LYS A 111 -17.09 1.53 -16.84
N ARG A 112 -16.93 0.78 -15.75
CA ARG A 112 -15.65 0.44 -15.15
C ARG A 112 -14.89 -0.60 -16.01
N VAL A 113 -13.61 -0.36 -16.21
CA VAL A 113 -12.73 -1.21 -17.03
C VAL A 113 -11.36 -1.35 -16.38
N PRO A 114 -10.58 -2.40 -16.69
CA PRO A 114 -9.18 -2.53 -16.25
C PRO A 114 -8.34 -1.30 -16.61
N LEU A 115 -7.26 -1.07 -15.86
CA LEU A 115 -6.21 -0.11 -16.24
C LEU A 115 -5.44 -0.59 -17.47
N GLY A 116 -5.21 -1.90 -17.60
CA GLY A 116 -4.47 -2.52 -18.68
C GLY A 116 -3.27 -3.34 -18.20
N VAL A 117 -2.06 -2.97 -18.60
CA VAL A 117 -0.81 -3.60 -18.14
C VAL A 117 -0.23 -2.80 -17.00
N ILE A 118 -0.10 -3.43 -15.84
CA ILE A 118 0.42 -2.81 -14.61
C ILE A 118 1.85 -3.31 -14.38
N GLY A 119 2.79 -2.38 -14.24
CA GLY A 119 4.15 -2.68 -13.80
C GLY A 119 4.27 -2.52 -12.29
N ILE A 120 4.89 -3.48 -11.60
CA ILE A 120 5.14 -3.38 -10.16
C ILE A 120 6.62 -3.57 -9.89
N ILE A 121 7.24 -2.56 -9.25
CA ILE A 121 8.65 -2.59 -8.83
C ILE A 121 8.68 -2.72 -7.32
N TYR A 122 9.28 -3.81 -6.79
CA TYR A 122 9.22 -4.09 -5.35
C TYR A 122 10.52 -4.68 -4.79
N GLU A 123 10.70 -4.52 -3.48
CA GLU A 123 11.88 -4.97 -2.72
C GLU A 123 11.50 -6.06 -1.72
N ALA A 124 12.42 -7.00 -1.46
CA ALA A 124 12.49 -7.94 -0.32
C ALA A 124 11.15 -8.44 0.29
N ARG A 125 10.12 -8.69 -0.53
CA ARG A 125 8.78 -9.12 -0.10
C ARG A 125 8.20 -10.14 -1.08
N PRO A 126 8.55 -11.42 -0.98
CA PRO A 126 8.07 -12.45 -1.93
C PRO A 126 6.54 -12.55 -2.01
N ASN A 127 5.84 -12.30 -0.90
CA ASN A 127 4.37 -12.32 -0.88
C ASN A 127 3.74 -11.32 -1.85
N VAL A 128 4.40 -10.19 -2.12
CA VAL A 128 3.89 -9.18 -3.09
C VAL A 128 3.69 -9.77 -4.48
N THR A 129 4.46 -10.79 -4.87
CA THR A 129 4.31 -11.49 -6.15
C THR A 129 2.92 -12.11 -6.30
N ALA A 130 2.44 -12.81 -5.26
CA ALA A 130 1.12 -13.44 -5.25
C ALA A 130 -0.01 -12.42 -5.08
N ASP A 131 0.16 -11.45 -4.17
CA ASP A 131 -0.84 -10.40 -3.89
C ASP A 131 -1.06 -9.53 -5.13
N ALA A 132 0.02 -9.12 -5.80
CA ALA A 132 -0.01 -8.32 -7.01
C ALA A 132 -0.70 -9.06 -8.17
N PHE A 133 -0.39 -10.36 -8.36
CA PHE A 133 -1.08 -11.18 -9.34
C PHE A 133 -2.58 -11.23 -9.04
N ALA A 134 -2.96 -11.57 -7.80
CA ALA A 134 -4.35 -11.75 -7.42
C ALA A 134 -5.19 -10.48 -7.70
N LEU A 135 -4.72 -9.33 -7.26
CA LEU A 135 -5.43 -8.06 -7.41
C LEU A 135 -5.50 -7.61 -8.87
N CYS A 136 -4.39 -7.71 -9.61
CA CYS A 136 -4.35 -7.34 -11.03
C CYS A 136 -5.22 -8.28 -11.85
N PHE A 137 -5.10 -9.59 -11.68
CA PHE A 137 -5.85 -10.59 -12.44
C PHE A 137 -7.35 -10.52 -12.16
N LYS A 138 -7.75 -10.37 -10.88
CA LYS A 138 -9.18 -10.19 -10.50
C LYS A 138 -9.82 -9.00 -11.21
N THR A 139 -9.06 -7.93 -11.40
CA THR A 139 -9.51 -6.70 -12.07
C THR A 139 -9.27 -6.70 -13.59
N GLY A 140 -8.92 -7.86 -14.17
CA GLY A 140 -8.74 -8.01 -15.61
C GLY A 140 -7.47 -7.35 -16.17
N ASN A 141 -6.50 -7.02 -15.31
CA ASN A 141 -5.21 -6.47 -15.69
C ASN A 141 -4.16 -7.56 -15.85
N VAL A 142 -3.15 -7.29 -16.68
CA VAL A 142 -1.91 -8.04 -16.77
C VAL A 142 -0.86 -7.38 -15.89
N VAL A 143 -0.01 -8.16 -15.24
CA VAL A 143 1.04 -7.63 -14.38
C VAL A 143 2.44 -8.01 -14.87
N ILE A 144 3.34 -7.00 -14.93
CA ILE A 144 4.79 -7.18 -15.13
C ILE A 144 5.48 -6.85 -13.81
N LEU A 145 6.14 -7.85 -13.24
CA LEU A 145 6.80 -7.77 -11.95
C LEU A 145 8.30 -7.54 -12.13
N LYS A 146 8.85 -6.62 -11.36
CA LYS A 146 10.29 -6.37 -11.22
C LYS A 146 10.66 -6.37 -9.75
N GLY A 147 11.05 -7.55 -9.26
CA GLY A 147 11.56 -7.73 -7.91
C GLY A 147 13.02 -7.26 -7.75
N GLY A 148 13.43 -7.06 -6.51
CA GLY A 148 14.83 -6.88 -6.15
C GLY A 148 15.61 -8.21 -6.25
N SER A 149 16.96 -8.12 -6.23
CA SER A 149 17.85 -9.28 -6.21
C SER A 149 17.70 -10.15 -4.97
N ASP A 150 17.19 -9.57 -3.89
CA ASP A 150 17.09 -10.22 -2.58
C ASP A 150 16.07 -11.36 -2.53
N ALA A 151 15.07 -11.35 -3.43
CA ALA A 151 13.95 -12.29 -3.43
C ALA A 151 13.77 -12.99 -4.78
N ILE A 152 14.77 -13.01 -5.64
CA ILE A 152 14.61 -13.45 -7.03
C ILE A 152 14.21 -14.92 -7.14
N HIS A 153 14.83 -15.81 -6.36
CA HIS A 153 14.50 -17.25 -6.40
C HIS A 153 13.08 -17.52 -5.91
N SER A 154 12.65 -16.84 -4.86
CA SER A 154 11.29 -16.92 -4.34
C SER A 154 10.28 -16.41 -5.37
N ASN A 155 10.56 -15.27 -5.99
CA ASN A 155 9.68 -14.66 -6.99
C ASN A 155 9.54 -15.57 -8.23
N GLU A 156 10.64 -16.13 -8.73
CA GLU A 156 10.62 -17.08 -9.85
C GLU A 156 9.81 -18.33 -9.53
N ALA A 157 9.96 -18.89 -8.33
CA ALA A 157 9.23 -20.08 -7.91
C ALA A 157 7.71 -19.80 -7.80
N ILE A 158 7.31 -18.67 -7.22
CA ILE A 158 5.91 -18.26 -7.12
C ILE A 158 5.31 -18.00 -8.51
N VAL A 159 5.99 -17.25 -9.38
CA VAL A 159 5.52 -16.96 -10.74
C VAL A 159 5.39 -18.25 -11.55
N LYS A 160 6.35 -19.17 -11.44
CA LYS A 160 6.28 -20.49 -12.10
C LYS A 160 5.03 -21.26 -11.67
N CYS A 161 4.76 -21.33 -10.36
CA CYS A 161 3.57 -21.98 -9.82
C CYS A 161 2.28 -21.37 -10.38
N ILE A 162 2.18 -20.03 -10.42
CA ILE A 162 1.02 -19.30 -10.97
C ILE A 162 0.85 -19.60 -12.46
N ARG A 163 1.92 -19.57 -13.24
CA ARG A 163 1.89 -19.83 -14.68
C ARG A 163 1.48 -21.25 -15.02
N GLU A 164 1.90 -22.22 -14.23
CA GLU A 164 1.46 -23.63 -14.37
C GLU A 164 -0.05 -23.76 -14.21
N VAL A 165 -0.64 -23.13 -13.19
CA VAL A 165 -2.10 -23.09 -13.00
C VAL A 165 -2.80 -22.39 -14.16
N LEU A 166 -2.32 -21.24 -14.61
CA LEU A 166 -2.91 -20.52 -15.75
C LEU A 166 -2.96 -21.43 -17.00
N ARG A 167 -1.88 -22.16 -17.29
CA ARG A 167 -1.79 -23.10 -18.41
C ARG A 167 -2.80 -24.25 -18.27
N GLU A 168 -2.91 -24.83 -17.09
CA GLU A 168 -3.86 -25.92 -16.78
C GLU A 168 -5.31 -25.47 -16.93
N GLN A 169 -5.60 -24.20 -16.63
CA GLN A 169 -6.91 -23.60 -16.81
C GLN A 169 -7.16 -23.08 -18.26
N GLY A 170 -6.23 -23.31 -19.18
CA GLY A 170 -6.36 -22.85 -20.58
C GLY A 170 -6.26 -21.33 -20.75
N ILE A 171 -5.69 -20.62 -19.78
CA ILE A 171 -5.50 -19.18 -19.79
C ILE A 171 -4.05 -18.85 -20.11
N THR A 172 -3.82 -17.71 -20.76
CA THR A 172 -2.46 -17.27 -21.12
C THR A 172 -1.57 -17.11 -19.89
N GLU A 173 -0.41 -17.76 -19.89
CA GLU A 173 0.63 -17.60 -18.88
C GLU A 173 1.17 -16.17 -18.78
N ASP A 174 1.02 -15.40 -19.87
CA ASP A 174 1.50 -14.02 -19.95
C ASP A 174 0.61 -13.02 -19.21
N ALA A 175 -0.43 -13.50 -18.50
CA ALA A 175 -1.18 -12.70 -17.51
C ALA A 175 -0.30 -12.23 -16.34
N ILE A 176 0.80 -12.94 -16.08
CA ILE A 176 1.86 -12.54 -15.15
C ILE A 176 3.24 -12.69 -15.79
N GLN A 177 4.04 -11.65 -15.73
CA GLN A 177 5.40 -11.59 -16.24
C GLN A 177 6.37 -11.22 -15.12
N LEU A 178 7.57 -11.80 -15.12
CA LEU A 178 8.64 -11.47 -14.20
C LEU A 178 9.89 -11.06 -14.97
N ILE A 179 10.42 -9.90 -14.67
CA ILE A 179 11.74 -9.46 -15.13
C ILE A 179 12.77 -10.09 -14.21
N THR A 180 13.51 -11.07 -14.72
CA THR A 180 14.52 -11.83 -13.93
C THR A 180 15.87 -11.14 -13.83
N ASP A 181 16.19 -10.26 -14.78
CA ASP A 181 17.38 -9.40 -14.66
C ASP A 181 17.17 -8.34 -13.57
N THR A 182 17.91 -8.48 -12.48
CA THR A 182 17.81 -7.61 -11.29
C THR A 182 18.64 -6.33 -11.37
N SER A 183 19.31 -6.05 -12.49
CA SER A 183 20.16 -4.87 -12.68
C SER A 183 19.38 -3.56 -12.59
N ARG A 184 20.10 -2.48 -12.21
CA ARG A 184 19.53 -1.12 -12.17
C ARG A 184 19.26 -0.60 -13.58
N GLU A 185 20.05 -0.99 -14.55
CA GLU A 185 19.90 -0.65 -15.96
C GLU A 185 18.56 -1.16 -16.50
N THR A 186 18.25 -2.43 -16.27
CA THR A 186 16.96 -3.03 -16.66
C THR A 186 15.79 -2.39 -15.93
N THR A 187 15.96 -2.00 -14.65
CA THR A 187 14.93 -1.25 -13.92
C THR A 187 14.69 0.13 -14.55
N ALA A 188 15.76 0.83 -14.95
CA ALA A 188 15.66 2.13 -15.62
C ALA A 188 15.02 2.04 -17.01
N GLU A 189 15.28 0.98 -17.76
CA GLU A 189 14.60 0.70 -19.03
C GLU A 189 13.13 0.34 -18.83
N PHE A 190 12.81 -0.47 -17.82
CA PHE A 190 11.42 -0.83 -17.48
C PHE A 190 10.57 0.39 -17.18
N MET A 191 11.10 1.35 -16.43
CA MET A 191 10.40 2.62 -16.13
C MET A 191 10.08 3.48 -17.37
N LYS A 192 10.62 3.12 -18.54
CA LYS A 192 10.42 3.82 -19.82
C LYS A 192 9.57 3.03 -20.83
N MET A 193 8.99 1.91 -20.43
CA MET A 193 8.20 1.04 -21.30
C MET A 193 6.74 1.54 -21.49
N ASN A 194 6.53 2.84 -21.61
CA ASN A 194 5.20 3.45 -21.76
C ASN A 194 4.39 3.00 -22.99
N GLN A 195 5.03 2.35 -23.96
CA GLN A 195 4.34 1.70 -25.09
C GLN A 195 3.68 0.37 -24.69
N TYR A 196 4.11 -0.25 -23.58
CA TYR A 196 3.63 -1.56 -23.13
C TYR A 196 2.98 -1.54 -21.74
N VAL A 197 3.31 -0.59 -20.89
CA VAL A 197 2.87 -0.50 -19.51
C VAL A 197 2.05 0.77 -19.35
N ASP A 198 0.85 0.65 -18.78
CA ASP A 198 -0.08 1.76 -18.59
C ASP A 198 0.17 2.51 -17.28
N VAL A 199 0.60 1.80 -16.25
CA VAL A 199 0.86 2.37 -14.93
C VAL A 199 1.95 1.58 -14.19
N LEU A 200 2.79 2.28 -13.41
CA LEU A 200 3.75 1.68 -12.48
C LEU A 200 3.31 1.89 -11.03
N ILE A 201 3.54 0.86 -10.22
CA ILE A 201 3.30 0.91 -8.77
C ILE A 201 4.60 0.48 -8.06
N PRO A 202 5.36 1.41 -7.47
CA PRO A 202 6.52 1.08 -6.65
C PRO A 202 6.09 0.56 -5.27
N ARG A 203 6.76 -0.49 -4.76
CA ARG A 203 6.54 -1.11 -3.45
C ARG A 203 7.86 -1.33 -2.73
N GLY A 204 8.31 -0.37 -1.94
CA GLY A 204 9.59 -0.45 -1.24
C GLY A 204 9.82 0.73 -0.33
N GLY A 205 11.09 0.97 0.02
CA GLY A 205 11.47 2.10 0.83
C GLY A 205 11.39 3.44 0.06
N ARG A 206 11.47 4.55 0.80
CA ARG A 206 11.39 5.92 0.27
C ARG A 206 12.32 6.16 -0.93
N GLY A 207 13.52 5.57 -0.90
CA GLY A 207 14.50 5.70 -1.99
C GLY A 207 14.01 5.10 -3.31
N LEU A 208 13.41 3.90 -3.29
CA LEU A 208 12.85 3.27 -4.48
C LEU A 208 11.66 4.08 -5.00
N ILE A 209 10.74 4.46 -4.13
CA ILE A 209 9.54 5.22 -4.52
C ILE A 209 9.94 6.51 -5.21
N LYS A 210 10.84 7.28 -4.58
CA LYS A 210 11.38 8.53 -5.14
C LYS A 210 12.04 8.30 -6.51
N ALA A 211 12.89 7.28 -6.62
CA ALA A 211 13.57 6.97 -7.88
C ALA A 211 12.59 6.62 -9.01
N VAL A 212 11.51 5.88 -8.72
CA VAL A 212 10.49 5.56 -9.72
C VAL A 212 9.70 6.79 -10.13
N VAL A 213 9.25 7.60 -9.16
CA VAL A 213 8.48 8.83 -9.43
C VAL A 213 9.28 9.83 -10.27
N GLU A 214 10.57 10.01 -9.98
CA GLU A 214 11.43 11.00 -10.67
C GLU A 214 11.90 10.54 -12.06
N ASN A 215 12.00 9.23 -12.31
CA ASN A 215 12.66 8.71 -13.54
C ASN A 215 11.70 7.97 -14.49
N SER A 216 10.46 7.70 -14.08
CA SER A 216 9.51 7.01 -14.93
C SER A 216 8.90 7.93 -15.99
N THR A 217 8.76 7.41 -17.22
CA THR A 217 7.92 8.02 -18.26
C THR A 217 6.52 7.41 -18.29
N ILE A 218 6.30 6.34 -17.53
CA ILE A 218 4.99 5.71 -17.31
C ILE A 218 4.32 6.42 -16.13
N PRO A 219 3.01 6.68 -16.17
CA PRO A 219 2.28 7.18 -15.00
C PRO A 219 2.54 6.29 -13.76
N VAL A 220 2.78 6.92 -12.61
CA VAL A 220 3.09 6.21 -11.37
C VAL A 220 1.95 6.41 -10.39
N ILE A 221 1.47 5.31 -9.79
CA ILE A 221 0.67 5.36 -8.57
C ILE A 221 1.63 5.06 -7.42
N GLU A 222 2.02 6.12 -6.70
CA GLU A 222 2.98 5.97 -5.62
C GLU A 222 2.32 5.43 -4.35
N THR A 223 3.01 4.52 -3.66
CA THR A 223 2.69 4.15 -2.29
C THR A 223 3.43 5.08 -1.34
N GLY A 224 2.72 5.60 -0.32
CA GLY A 224 3.30 6.58 0.58
C GLY A 224 4.22 5.98 1.65
N THR A 225 5.14 6.78 2.14
CA THR A 225 5.76 6.61 3.48
C THR A 225 4.79 7.17 4.52
N GLY A 226 4.89 6.72 5.77
CA GLY A 226 3.91 7.07 6.80
C GLY A 226 4.52 7.81 7.99
N ASN A 227 4.60 9.15 7.94
CA ASN A 227 4.78 9.95 9.15
C ASN A 227 3.40 10.28 9.74
N CYS A 228 2.80 9.31 10.46
CA CYS A 228 1.44 9.42 10.98
C CYS A 228 1.43 10.12 12.34
N HIS A 229 0.52 11.10 12.51
CA HIS A 229 0.37 11.85 13.74
C HIS A 229 -0.88 11.44 14.53
N ILE A 230 -0.79 11.55 15.86
CA ILE A 230 -1.95 11.49 16.75
C ILE A 230 -1.95 12.76 17.59
N TYR A 231 -3.01 13.54 17.47
CA TYR A 231 -3.23 14.73 18.31
C TYR A 231 -4.16 14.42 19.47
N VAL A 232 -3.71 14.69 20.68
CA VAL A 232 -4.48 14.60 21.94
C VAL A 232 -5.00 15.99 22.29
N ASP A 233 -6.29 16.19 22.08
CA ASP A 233 -6.99 17.46 22.30
C ASP A 233 -7.24 17.76 23.78
N GLU A 234 -7.56 19.02 24.12
CA GLU A 234 -7.85 19.45 25.50
C GLU A 234 -9.00 18.72 26.15
N THR A 235 -9.94 18.15 25.37
CA THR A 235 -11.11 17.42 25.87
C THR A 235 -10.98 15.91 25.71
N ALA A 236 -9.80 15.41 25.40
CA ALA A 236 -9.56 14.00 25.18
C ALA A 236 -9.83 13.15 26.43
N ASP A 237 -10.35 11.94 26.23
CA ASP A 237 -10.21 10.88 27.23
C ASP A 237 -8.75 10.41 27.23
N LEU A 238 -8.03 10.71 28.28
CA LEU A 238 -6.57 10.50 28.36
C LEU A 238 -6.20 9.00 28.41
N GLN A 239 -7.07 8.15 28.99
CA GLN A 239 -6.85 6.71 28.99
C GLN A 239 -6.99 6.15 27.59
N MET A 240 -8.06 6.52 26.87
CA MET A 240 -8.27 6.15 25.46
C MET A 240 -7.13 6.64 24.58
N ALA A 241 -6.66 7.89 24.78
CA ALA A 241 -5.54 8.45 24.06
C ALA A 241 -4.26 7.63 24.25
N ALA A 242 -3.94 7.25 25.47
CA ALA A 242 -2.78 6.41 25.77
C ALA A 242 -2.89 5.02 25.13
N ASP A 243 -4.08 4.39 25.17
CA ASP A 243 -4.31 3.07 24.56
C ASP A 243 -4.16 3.12 23.04
N ILE A 244 -4.70 4.14 22.38
CA ILE A 244 -4.61 4.35 20.94
C ILE A 244 -3.15 4.59 20.52
N ILE A 245 -2.41 5.47 21.22
CA ILE A 245 -1.01 5.76 20.91
C ILE A 245 -0.15 4.50 21.10
N MET A 246 -0.34 3.78 22.21
CA MET A 246 0.38 2.51 22.46
C MET A 246 0.12 1.51 21.36
N ASN A 247 -1.14 1.31 20.95
CA ASN A 247 -1.48 0.44 19.83
C ASN A 247 -0.84 0.93 18.53
N ALA A 248 -1.01 2.20 18.20
CA ALA A 248 -0.53 2.77 16.94
C ALA A 248 1.00 2.72 16.83
N LYS A 249 1.75 2.89 17.92
CA LYS A 249 3.20 2.85 17.91
C LYS A 249 3.78 1.45 18.06
N THR A 250 3.23 0.61 18.95
CA THR A 250 3.95 -0.59 19.39
C THR A 250 3.41 -1.92 18.88
N GLN A 251 2.23 -1.96 18.24
CA GLN A 251 1.71 -3.19 17.65
C GLN A 251 2.62 -3.70 16.53
N ARG A 252 3.08 -2.80 15.65
CA ARG A 252 4.04 -3.08 14.58
C ARG A 252 4.71 -1.80 14.12
N VAL A 253 5.95 -1.59 14.49
CA VAL A 253 6.69 -0.33 14.22
C VAL A 253 7.09 -0.15 12.74
N GLY A 254 7.41 -1.23 12.04
CA GLY A 254 7.96 -1.19 10.67
C GLY A 254 6.90 -1.09 9.56
N VAL A 255 5.81 -0.35 9.76
CA VAL A 255 4.71 -0.16 8.78
C VAL A 255 4.32 1.30 8.68
N CYS A 256 3.87 1.70 7.49
CA CYS A 256 3.58 3.10 7.15
C CYS A 256 2.40 3.75 7.90
N ASN A 257 1.51 2.96 8.50
CA ASN A 257 0.38 3.44 9.31
C ASN A 257 0.67 3.43 10.82
N ALA A 258 1.92 3.12 11.24
CA ALA A 258 2.33 3.28 12.63
C ALA A 258 2.42 4.76 13.02
N CYS A 259 2.11 5.07 14.27
CA CYS A 259 2.29 6.42 14.80
C CYS A 259 3.77 6.76 14.89
N GLU A 260 4.19 7.87 14.30
CA GLU A 260 5.56 8.38 14.34
C GLU A 260 5.67 9.69 15.12
N SER A 261 4.56 10.43 15.23
CA SER A 261 4.51 11.72 15.91
C SER A 261 3.25 11.85 16.77
N VAL A 262 3.41 12.40 17.97
CA VAL A 262 2.30 12.71 18.89
C VAL A 262 2.29 14.21 19.18
N LEU A 263 1.13 14.83 19.05
CA LEU A 263 0.89 16.19 19.47
C LEU A 263 -0.01 16.18 20.70
N VAL A 264 0.30 16.99 21.70
CA VAL A 264 -0.49 17.05 22.96
C VAL A 264 -0.85 18.49 23.26
N HIS A 265 -2.15 18.73 23.50
CA HIS A 265 -2.61 20.06 23.89
C HIS A 265 -2.02 20.48 25.24
N GLU A 266 -1.57 21.73 25.36
CA GLU A 266 -0.89 22.26 26.54
C GLU A 266 -1.69 22.11 27.84
N LYS A 267 -3.04 22.15 27.78
CA LYS A 267 -3.90 22.03 28.95
C LYS A 267 -3.92 20.64 29.58
N VAL A 268 -3.58 19.61 28.84
CA VAL A 268 -3.58 18.22 29.32
C VAL A 268 -2.18 17.63 29.46
N LYS A 269 -1.15 18.34 29.07
CA LYS A 269 0.24 17.84 29.04
C LYS A 269 0.74 17.37 30.41
N ASP A 270 0.44 18.14 31.49
CA ASP A 270 0.94 17.86 32.82
C ASP A 270 0.37 16.55 33.42
N GLU A 271 -0.88 16.24 33.11
CA GLU A 271 -1.53 15.00 33.49
C GLU A 271 -1.16 13.83 32.56
N PHE A 272 -1.15 14.07 31.27
CA PHE A 272 -1.04 13.03 30.25
C PHE A 272 0.38 12.55 29.99
N LEU A 273 1.36 13.46 29.83
CA LEU A 273 2.71 13.10 29.40
C LEU A 273 3.44 12.14 30.35
N PRO A 274 3.36 12.29 31.68
CA PRO A 274 3.99 11.33 32.59
C PRO A 274 3.40 9.91 32.49
N VAL A 275 2.09 9.81 32.22
CA VAL A 275 1.40 8.52 32.06
C VAL A 275 1.79 7.87 30.75
N LEU A 276 1.75 8.62 29.63
CA LEU A 276 2.14 8.14 28.32
C LEU A 276 3.61 7.70 28.29
N ALA A 277 4.51 8.51 28.84
CA ALA A 277 5.95 8.22 28.87
C ALA A 277 6.25 6.91 29.60
N ARG A 278 5.61 6.64 30.74
CA ARG A 278 5.77 5.38 31.49
C ARG A 278 5.35 4.19 30.63
N ARG A 279 4.22 4.26 29.95
CA ARG A 279 3.73 3.18 29.08
C ARG A 279 4.63 2.93 27.87
N LEU A 280 5.12 4.00 27.22
CA LEU A 280 6.06 3.90 26.10
C LEU A 280 7.41 3.30 26.56
N GLN A 281 7.86 3.64 27.76
CA GLN A 281 9.10 3.09 28.36
C GLN A 281 9.01 1.58 28.59
N GLU A 282 7.83 1.03 28.94
CA GLU A 282 7.62 -0.43 29.06
C GLU A 282 7.93 -1.17 27.75
N LYS A 283 7.80 -0.50 26.61
CA LYS A 283 8.14 -0.99 25.26
C LYS A 283 9.47 -0.46 24.75
N GLN A 284 10.27 0.21 25.60
CA GLN A 284 11.57 0.80 25.25
C GLN A 284 11.49 1.78 24.05
N VAL A 285 10.39 2.54 23.94
CA VAL A 285 10.24 3.57 22.92
C VAL A 285 11.03 4.80 23.32
N GLU A 286 11.97 5.22 22.45
CA GLU A 286 12.69 6.49 22.60
C GLU A 286 11.74 7.65 22.24
N ILE A 287 11.65 8.64 23.11
CA ILE A 287 10.82 9.83 22.89
C ILE A 287 11.74 10.99 22.55
N ARG A 288 11.51 11.61 21.38
CA ARG A 288 12.15 12.85 20.95
C ARG A 288 11.13 13.97 21.07
N ALA A 289 11.37 14.89 21.98
CA ALA A 289 10.36 15.85 22.39
C ALA A 289 10.83 17.29 22.29
N ASP A 290 9.87 18.23 22.18
CA ASP A 290 10.12 19.64 22.37
C ASP A 290 10.49 19.98 23.82
N GLU A 291 10.90 21.21 24.07
CA GLU A 291 11.35 21.65 25.40
C GLU A 291 10.27 21.47 26.46
N ALA A 292 9.01 21.83 26.15
CA ALA A 292 7.88 21.74 27.09
C ALA A 292 7.56 20.29 27.48
N ALA A 293 7.74 19.35 26.60
CA ALA A 293 7.54 17.92 26.89
C ALA A 293 8.76 17.30 27.58
N CYS A 294 9.98 17.72 27.24
CA CYS A 294 11.21 17.28 27.91
C CYS A 294 11.22 17.59 29.39
N GLU A 295 10.63 18.72 29.82
CA GLU A 295 10.49 19.08 31.23
C GLU A 295 9.63 18.07 32.01
N LEU A 296 8.68 17.40 31.36
CA LEU A 296 7.73 16.46 31.98
C LEU A 296 8.08 14.99 31.79
N ILE A 297 9.01 14.70 30.86
CA ILE A 297 9.41 13.31 30.52
C ILE A 297 10.88 13.09 30.81
N PRO A 298 11.24 12.56 31.98
CA PRO A 298 12.64 12.25 32.30
C PRO A 298 13.23 11.25 31.28
N GLY A 299 14.35 11.64 30.68
CA GLY A 299 15.05 10.80 29.70
C GLY A 299 14.58 10.96 28.25
N ALA A 300 13.65 11.87 27.97
CA ALA A 300 13.36 12.28 26.60
C ALA A 300 14.56 12.97 25.94
N VAL A 301 14.76 12.75 24.66
CA VAL A 301 15.79 13.39 23.83
C VAL A 301 15.18 14.66 23.23
N HIS A 302 15.95 15.75 23.20
CA HIS A 302 15.48 16.96 22.53
C HIS A 302 15.30 16.72 21.02
N ALA A 303 14.09 16.96 20.52
CA ALA A 303 13.78 16.85 19.11
C ALA A 303 14.47 17.97 18.31
N THR A 304 14.86 17.63 17.09
CA THR A 304 15.32 18.58 16.08
C THR A 304 14.21 18.81 15.04
N GLU A 305 14.38 19.81 14.18
CA GLU A 305 13.43 20.08 13.09
C GLU A 305 13.19 18.87 12.17
N GLU A 306 14.23 18.04 11.97
CA GLU A 306 14.14 16.84 11.15
C GLU A 306 13.26 15.74 11.77
N ASP A 307 13.13 15.73 13.09
CA ASP A 307 12.34 14.72 13.81
C ASP A 307 10.84 14.84 13.53
N TRP A 308 10.33 16.05 13.26
CA TRP A 308 8.92 16.28 13.01
C TRP A 308 8.41 15.64 11.71
N GLY A 309 9.27 15.53 10.68
CA GLY A 309 8.94 14.95 9.38
C GLY A 309 9.48 13.55 9.16
N ARG A 310 10.00 12.88 10.20
CA ARG A 310 10.73 11.63 10.06
C ARG A 310 9.85 10.40 10.28
N GLU A 311 9.83 9.49 9.32
CA GLU A 311 9.35 8.13 9.50
C GLU A 311 10.49 7.29 10.08
N TYR A 312 10.39 6.91 11.36
CA TYR A 312 11.45 6.16 12.06
C TYR A 312 11.46 4.67 11.74
N LEU A 313 10.26 4.08 11.59
CA LEU A 313 10.06 2.63 11.41
C LEU A 313 10.68 1.79 12.55
N ASP A 314 10.82 2.38 13.73
CA ASP A 314 11.46 1.82 14.90
C ASP A 314 10.73 2.26 16.18
N TYR A 315 11.16 1.77 17.34
CA TYR A 315 10.68 2.20 18.64
C TYR A 315 11.18 3.62 19.01
N ILE A 316 10.92 4.57 18.13
CA ILE A 316 11.22 5.99 18.28
C ILE A 316 9.95 6.78 17.94
N LEU A 317 9.64 7.82 18.71
CA LEU A 317 8.46 8.67 18.57
C LEU A 317 8.83 10.12 18.76
N SER A 318 8.38 11.02 17.86
CA SER A 318 8.44 12.46 18.10
C SER A 318 7.22 12.94 18.92
N LEU A 319 7.41 13.90 19.80
CA LEU A 319 6.36 14.44 20.66
C LEU A 319 6.47 15.95 20.81
N LYS A 320 5.38 16.67 20.56
CA LYS A 320 5.32 18.12 20.67
C LYS A 320 4.09 18.59 21.44
N VAL A 321 4.25 19.61 22.25
CA VAL A 321 3.16 20.33 22.89
C VAL A 321 2.64 21.42 21.99
N VAL A 322 1.32 21.54 21.86
CA VAL A 322 0.64 22.56 21.03
C VAL A 322 -0.42 23.29 21.82
N SER A 323 -0.69 24.53 21.46
CA SER A 323 -1.62 25.41 22.18
C SER A 323 -3.10 25.29 21.76
N SER A 324 -3.35 24.70 20.58
CA SER A 324 -4.69 24.62 20.01
C SER A 324 -4.80 23.54 18.92
N VAL A 325 -6.04 23.20 18.54
CA VAL A 325 -6.32 22.31 17.40
C VAL A 325 -5.81 22.91 16.09
N GLU A 326 -5.83 24.24 15.94
CA GLU A 326 -5.32 24.93 14.75
C GLU A 326 -3.82 24.77 14.61
N GLU A 327 -3.06 24.91 15.70
CA GLU A 327 -1.62 24.67 15.69
C GLU A 327 -1.32 23.20 15.37
N ALA A 328 -2.08 22.24 15.94
CA ALA A 328 -1.95 20.83 15.64
C ALA A 328 -2.17 20.55 14.16
N ILE A 329 -3.25 21.06 13.55
CA ILE A 329 -3.56 20.93 12.13
C ILE A 329 -2.45 21.55 11.26
N SER A 330 -1.96 22.73 11.62
CA SER A 330 -0.88 23.40 10.89
C SER A 330 0.41 22.58 10.92
N HIS A 331 0.79 22.07 12.08
CA HIS A 331 1.97 21.22 12.25
C HIS A 331 1.82 19.91 11.44
N ILE A 332 0.67 19.22 11.57
CA ILE A 332 0.41 18.00 10.83
C ILE A 332 0.51 18.23 9.32
N ASN A 333 -0.16 19.25 8.79
CA ASN A 333 -0.13 19.55 7.36
C ASN A 333 1.26 19.95 6.84
N GLN A 334 2.13 20.45 7.71
CA GLN A 334 3.51 20.79 7.37
C GLN A 334 4.41 19.56 7.29
N TYR A 335 4.26 18.59 8.21
CA TYR A 335 5.22 17.52 8.41
C TYR A 335 4.70 16.12 8.05
N ASN A 336 3.40 15.96 7.82
CA ASN A 336 2.83 14.67 7.43
C ASN A 336 3.28 14.24 6.04
N THR A 337 3.07 12.98 5.74
CA THR A 337 3.28 12.40 4.41
C THR A 337 1.95 12.21 3.65
N GLY A 338 0.85 12.75 4.18
CA GLY A 338 -0.48 12.58 3.61
C GLY A 338 -1.07 11.19 3.83
N HIS A 339 -0.57 10.40 4.80
CA HIS A 339 -0.97 9.00 4.98
C HIS A 339 -2.16 8.85 5.93
N SER A 340 -1.95 8.94 7.23
CA SER A 340 -3.00 8.65 8.24
C SER A 340 -2.79 9.50 9.48
N GLU A 341 -3.80 10.28 9.84
CA GLU A 341 -3.74 11.23 10.95
C GLU A 341 -4.93 11.04 11.88
N ALA A 342 -4.75 11.21 13.18
CA ALA A 342 -5.81 11.03 14.15
C ALA A 342 -5.90 12.17 15.16
N ILE A 343 -7.11 12.48 15.60
CA ILE A 343 -7.41 13.31 16.75
C ILE A 343 -8.11 12.48 17.82
N ILE A 344 -7.74 12.67 19.09
CA ILE A 344 -8.44 12.13 20.23
C ILE A 344 -9.14 13.30 20.93
N THR A 345 -10.46 13.32 20.90
CA THR A 345 -11.25 14.45 21.42
C THR A 345 -12.68 14.05 21.78
N ASN A 346 -13.28 14.76 22.73
CA ASN A 346 -14.71 14.75 23.01
C ASN A 346 -15.41 16.04 22.51
N ASN A 347 -14.66 16.96 21.88
CA ASN A 347 -15.21 18.17 21.28
C ASN A 347 -15.60 17.92 19.83
N TYR A 348 -16.90 17.98 19.54
CA TYR A 348 -17.42 17.78 18.19
C TYR A 348 -16.89 18.78 17.17
N GLU A 349 -16.76 20.05 17.54
CA GLU A 349 -16.28 21.10 16.63
C GLU A 349 -14.81 20.88 16.25
N HIS A 350 -13.97 20.49 17.24
CA HIS A 350 -12.56 20.16 16.98
C HIS A 350 -12.44 18.93 16.11
N ALA A 351 -13.27 17.91 16.34
CA ALA A 351 -13.30 16.71 15.50
C ALA A 351 -13.63 17.03 14.03
N GLN A 352 -14.71 17.81 13.79
CA GLN A 352 -15.09 18.22 12.42
C GLN A 352 -14.01 19.07 11.77
N LYS A 353 -13.46 20.05 12.47
CA LYS A 353 -12.38 20.90 11.97
C LYS A 353 -11.16 20.09 11.58
N PHE A 354 -10.77 19.11 12.39
CA PHE A 354 -9.65 18.22 12.11
C PHE A 354 -9.91 17.36 10.87
N LEU A 355 -11.09 16.75 10.75
CA LEU A 355 -11.49 15.95 9.58
C LEU A 355 -11.49 16.76 8.29
N ASP A 356 -11.90 18.04 8.33
CA ASP A 356 -12.03 18.88 7.16
C ASP A 356 -10.68 19.52 6.72
N GLN A 357 -9.79 19.81 7.68
CA GLN A 357 -8.59 20.62 7.41
C GLN A 357 -7.28 19.84 7.37
N VAL A 358 -7.23 18.61 7.88
CA VAL A 358 -6.05 17.77 7.77
C VAL A 358 -6.01 17.10 6.41
N ASP A 359 -4.94 17.33 5.66
CA ASP A 359 -4.76 16.79 4.30
C ASP A 359 -4.02 15.45 4.33
N ALA A 360 -4.77 14.38 4.57
CA ALA A 360 -4.27 13.02 4.57
C ALA A 360 -5.23 12.05 3.85
N ALA A 361 -4.74 10.86 3.51
CA ALA A 361 -5.53 9.82 2.85
C ALA A 361 -6.58 9.21 3.79
N ALA A 362 -6.27 9.14 5.09
CA ALA A 362 -7.19 8.70 6.13
C ALA A 362 -7.08 9.63 7.36
N VAL A 363 -8.21 10.14 7.83
CA VAL A 363 -8.28 11.02 8.99
C VAL A 363 -9.26 10.43 9.99
N TYR A 364 -8.82 10.26 11.23
CA TYR A 364 -9.53 9.53 12.28
C TYR A 364 -9.95 10.42 13.44
N VAL A 365 -11.08 10.11 14.03
CA VAL A 365 -11.49 10.60 15.33
C VAL A 365 -11.58 9.41 16.28
N ASN A 366 -10.84 9.45 17.39
CA ASN A 366 -10.87 8.46 18.47
C ASN A 366 -10.58 7.02 18.01
N ALA A 367 -9.67 6.86 17.04
CA ALA A 367 -9.25 5.54 16.56
C ALA A 367 -7.76 5.53 16.18
N SER A 368 -7.17 4.34 16.19
CA SER A 368 -5.77 4.12 15.84
C SER A 368 -5.53 4.28 14.34
N THR A 369 -4.42 4.91 13.95
CA THR A 369 -3.98 4.99 12.55
C THR A 369 -3.68 3.62 11.93
N ARG A 370 -3.51 2.58 12.76
CA ARG A 370 -3.29 1.19 12.33
C ARG A 370 -4.45 0.60 11.52
N PHE A 371 -5.65 1.19 11.60
CA PHE A 371 -6.79 0.78 10.78
C PHE A 371 -6.71 1.20 9.32
N THR A 372 -5.71 1.99 8.89
CA THR A 372 -5.51 2.27 7.46
C THR A 372 -4.92 1.04 6.78
N ASP A 373 -5.80 0.12 6.42
CA ASP A 373 -5.48 -1.20 5.87
C ASP A 373 -6.65 -1.67 5.00
N GLY A 374 -6.36 -2.38 3.91
CA GLY A 374 -7.38 -2.82 2.97
C GLY A 374 -8.40 -3.79 3.57
N PHE A 375 -8.00 -4.66 4.50
CA PHE A 375 -8.91 -5.58 5.18
C PHE A 375 -9.80 -4.83 6.16
N GLU A 376 -9.23 -3.95 6.97
CA GLU A 376 -9.97 -3.16 7.95
C GLU A 376 -10.98 -2.21 7.28
N PHE A 377 -10.69 -1.71 6.08
CA PHE A 377 -11.60 -0.86 5.29
C PHE A 377 -12.64 -1.67 4.49
N GLY A 378 -12.58 -3.00 4.55
CA GLY A 378 -13.49 -3.87 3.80
C GLY A 378 -13.17 -3.99 2.30
N PHE A 379 -11.99 -3.56 1.87
CA PHE A 379 -11.53 -3.69 0.48
C PHE A 379 -10.87 -5.05 0.20
N GLY A 380 -10.71 -5.90 1.20
CA GLY A 380 -9.94 -7.14 1.13
C GLY A 380 -8.44 -6.87 1.10
N ALA A 381 -7.72 -7.52 0.19
CA ALA A 381 -6.29 -7.27 0.00
C ALA A 381 -6.03 -5.90 -0.63
N GLU A 382 -4.81 -5.40 -0.44
CA GLU A 382 -4.36 -4.14 -1.03
C GLU A 382 -2.98 -4.28 -1.68
N ILE A 383 -2.74 -3.51 -2.73
CA ILE A 383 -1.39 -3.35 -3.31
C ILE A 383 -0.53 -2.39 -2.49
N GLY A 384 -1.13 -1.58 -1.65
CA GLY A 384 -0.52 -0.62 -0.77
C GLY A 384 -1.39 0.60 -0.55
N ILE A 385 -0.87 1.55 0.21
CA ILE A 385 -1.59 2.75 0.57
C ILE A 385 -0.98 3.93 -0.20
N SER A 386 -1.77 4.56 -1.05
CA SER A 386 -1.35 5.74 -1.80
C SER A 386 -1.64 7.02 -1.02
N THR A 387 -0.69 7.94 -1.04
CA THR A 387 -0.83 9.28 -0.44
C THR A 387 -1.07 10.38 -1.49
N GLN A 388 -0.97 10.04 -2.77
CA GLN A 388 -1.18 11.00 -3.85
C GLN A 388 -2.68 11.34 -4.03
N LYS A 389 -2.95 12.52 -4.60
CA LYS A 389 -4.33 13.00 -4.82
C LYS A 389 -4.92 12.55 -6.16
N LEU A 390 -4.07 12.24 -7.14
CA LEU A 390 -4.49 11.83 -8.46
C LEU A 390 -4.70 10.33 -8.53
N HIS A 391 -5.85 9.89 -9.02
CA HIS A 391 -6.36 8.53 -9.16
C HIS A 391 -6.69 7.88 -7.81
N ALA A 392 -5.81 7.04 -7.23
CA ALA A 392 -6.06 6.34 -5.97
C ALA A 392 -5.45 7.10 -4.78
N ARG A 393 -6.20 7.20 -3.67
CA ARG A 393 -5.75 7.75 -2.39
C ARG A 393 -6.24 6.85 -1.26
N GLY A 394 -5.36 6.47 -0.34
CA GLY A 394 -5.64 5.48 0.69
C GLY A 394 -5.32 4.04 0.27
N PRO A 395 -5.88 3.01 0.96
CA PRO A 395 -5.65 1.61 0.62
C PRO A 395 -6.13 1.27 -0.80
N MET A 396 -5.24 0.70 -1.61
CA MET A 396 -5.50 0.39 -3.02
C MET A 396 -5.98 -1.04 -3.20
N GLY A 397 -7.27 -1.27 -3.04
CA GLY A 397 -7.94 -2.52 -3.38
C GLY A 397 -8.32 -2.60 -4.88
N LEU A 398 -9.28 -3.46 -5.21
CA LEU A 398 -9.69 -3.73 -6.61
C LEU A 398 -10.12 -2.49 -7.38
N LEU A 399 -10.86 -1.57 -6.75
CA LEU A 399 -11.34 -0.35 -7.41
C LEU A 399 -10.21 0.55 -7.90
N ALA A 400 -9.12 0.63 -7.14
CA ALA A 400 -7.96 1.43 -7.50
C ALA A 400 -7.19 0.90 -8.73
N LEU A 401 -7.38 -0.37 -9.09
CA LEU A 401 -6.78 -1.01 -10.27
C LEU A 401 -7.69 -0.98 -11.51
N THR A 402 -8.72 -0.12 -11.47
CA THR A 402 -9.66 0.09 -12.57
C THR A 402 -9.76 1.56 -12.93
N THR A 403 -10.23 1.81 -14.14
CA THR A 403 -10.63 3.14 -14.61
C THR A 403 -12.03 3.07 -15.22
N THR A 404 -12.51 4.16 -15.79
CA THR A 404 -13.81 4.21 -16.45
C THR A 404 -13.68 4.61 -17.92
N LYS A 405 -14.56 4.06 -18.76
CA LYS A 405 -14.78 4.57 -20.11
C LYS A 405 -16.24 4.97 -20.30
N TYR A 406 -16.49 5.89 -21.21
CA TYR A 406 -17.86 6.21 -21.61
C TYR A 406 -18.40 5.16 -22.57
N ILE A 407 -19.66 4.74 -22.33
CA ILE A 407 -20.46 3.94 -23.25
C ILE A 407 -21.64 4.81 -23.72
N ILE A 408 -21.84 4.85 -25.04
CA ILE A 408 -22.79 5.75 -25.65
C ILE A 408 -23.69 4.97 -26.61
N TYR A 409 -24.98 5.03 -26.38
CA TYR A 409 -26.00 4.47 -27.29
C TYR A 409 -26.68 5.62 -28.01
N GLY A 410 -26.74 5.50 -29.32
CA GLY A 410 -27.40 6.44 -30.21
C GLY A 410 -28.37 5.73 -31.13
N ASN A 411 -29.12 6.53 -31.87
CA ASN A 411 -30.05 6.13 -32.92
C ASN A 411 -29.90 7.06 -34.15
N GLY A 412 -28.65 7.21 -34.62
CA GLY A 412 -28.34 8.03 -35.79
C GLY A 412 -28.14 9.53 -35.52
N GLN A 413 -27.98 9.96 -34.25
CA GLN A 413 -27.70 11.36 -33.95
C GLN A 413 -26.37 11.82 -34.55
N ILE A 414 -26.40 12.97 -35.19
CA ILE A 414 -25.19 13.66 -35.71
C ILE A 414 -25.00 14.97 -34.95
N ARG A 415 -23.76 15.41 -34.87
CA ARG A 415 -23.43 16.72 -34.34
C ARG A 415 -23.70 17.78 -35.44
N PRO A 416 -24.53 18.82 -35.18
CA PRO A 416 -24.78 19.90 -36.13
C PRO A 416 -23.56 20.70 -36.48
#